data_885b0424207e902d427fef215a410b6b
#
_entry.id   885b0424207e902d427fef215a410b6b
#
_cell.length_a   1.000
_cell.length_b   1.000
_cell.length_c   1.000
_cell.angle_alpha   90.00
_cell.angle_beta   90.00
_cell.angle_gamma   90.00
#
_symmetry.space_group_name_H-M   'P 1'
#
loop_
_entity.id
_entity.type
_entity.pdbx_description
1 polymer ?
#
loop_
_entity_poly.entity_id
_entity_poly.type
_entity_poly.pdbx_seq_one_letter_code
_entity_poly.pdbx_strand_id
1 'polypeptide(L)'
;IILDFGSQTTQLIGRRLRELKEYCEIVPYNKFPEKTDDIRGVILSGSPFSVYDPTAFTTVLSNIRGKFPVLGICYGAQLMAHQEGGKVEAAGSREYGRANLSYIADGDELFKGISAGSQIWMSHGDSITQLPEKFRKVASTEDVELAAYKIEGERTWGVQFHPEVFHTLDGMLLLENFLNICGCKRDWSPASFIETTVSELKAQLGNDKVVLGLSGGVDSSVAAVLLNKAIGKNLTCIFVDHGLLRKNEFETVLKD
;
A
#
# COMPACT_ATOMS: atom_id res chain seq x y z
N ILE A 1 1.23 -8.01 -0.52
CA ILE A 1 1.02 -7.52 0.87
C ILE A 1 1.56 -6.09 0.97
N ILE A 2 0.82 -5.21 1.66
CA ILE A 2 1.28 -3.87 2.05
C ILE A 2 1.40 -3.87 3.58
N LEU A 3 2.59 -3.64 4.11
CA LEU A 3 2.81 -3.43 5.54
C LEU A 3 2.56 -1.96 5.88
N ASP A 4 1.60 -1.72 6.76
CA ASP A 4 1.18 -0.39 7.18
C ASP A 4 1.98 0.08 8.39
N PHE A 5 2.82 1.09 8.19
CA PHE A 5 3.57 1.79 9.24
C PHE A 5 2.88 3.08 9.69
N GLY A 6 1.57 3.18 9.48
CA GLY A 6 0.75 4.32 9.95
C GLY A 6 0.72 5.51 8.99
N SER A 7 1.06 5.31 7.72
CA SER A 7 0.96 6.38 6.71
C SER A 7 -0.49 6.72 6.39
N GLN A 8 -0.76 8.00 6.22
CA GLN A 8 -2.06 8.47 5.72
C GLN A 8 -2.34 8.02 4.27
N THR A 9 -1.30 7.65 3.53
CA THR A 9 -1.37 7.23 2.12
C THR A 9 -1.36 5.72 1.92
N THR A 10 -1.31 4.90 2.99
CA THR A 10 -1.28 3.43 2.85
C THR A 10 -2.48 2.90 2.06
N GLN A 11 -3.69 3.40 2.35
CA GLN A 11 -4.89 3.01 1.61
C GLN A 11 -4.82 3.40 0.12
N LEU A 12 -4.14 4.51 -0.18
CA LEU A 12 -3.95 4.96 -1.55
C LEU A 12 -3.01 4.02 -2.32
N ILE A 13 -1.96 3.48 -1.68
CA ILE A 13 -1.12 2.43 -2.27
C ILE A 13 -2.00 1.25 -2.70
N GLY A 14 -2.82 0.73 -1.77
CA GLY A 14 -3.73 -0.39 -2.07
C GLY A 14 -4.71 -0.08 -3.20
N ARG A 15 -5.25 1.14 -3.23
CA ARG A 15 -6.12 1.59 -4.30
C ARG A 15 -5.42 1.57 -5.66
N ARG A 16 -4.18 2.09 -5.74
CA ARG A 16 -3.39 2.11 -6.97
C ARG A 16 -3.09 0.70 -7.50
N LEU A 17 -2.76 -0.25 -6.62
CA LEU A 17 -2.56 -1.64 -7.03
C LEU A 17 -3.84 -2.26 -7.59
N ARG A 18 -5.00 -1.99 -6.97
CA ARG A 18 -6.30 -2.46 -7.47
C ARG A 18 -6.70 -1.80 -8.79
N GLU A 19 -6.37 -0.53 -9.00
CA GLU A 19 -6.52 0.17 -10.30
C GLU A 19 -5.65 -0.51 -11.38
N LEU A 20 -4.49 -1.06 -11.01
CA LEU A 20 -3.62 -1.90 -11.85
C LEU A 20 -4.09 -3.37 -11.94
N LYS A 21 -5.28 -3.68 -11.44
CA LYS A 21 -5.91 -5.01 -11.45
C LYS A 21 -5.16 -6.07 -10.63
N GLU A 22 -4.47 -5.67 -9.58
CA GLU A 22 -3.80 -6.60 -8.66
C GLU A 22 -4.49 -6.60 -7.30
N TYR A 23 -4.72 -7.81 -6.76
CA TYR A 23 -5.20 -7.97 -5.40
C TYR A 23 -4.11 -7.61 -4.40
N CYS A 24 -4.47 -6.89 -3.35
CA CYS A 24 -3.56 -6.60 -2.27
C CYS A 24 -4.28 -6.54 -0.91
N GLU A 25 -3.59 -6.95 0.12
CA GLU A 25 -4.00 -6.81 1.51
C GLU A 25 -3.10 -5.82 2.22
N ILE A 26 -3.71 -4.98 3.06
CA ILE A 26 -3.03 -4.06 3.95
C ILE A 26 -3.07 -4.69 5.34
N VAL A 27 -1.89 -4.94 5.90
CA VAL A 27 -1.76 -5.52 7.23
C VAL A 27 -0.87 -4.64 8.11
N PRO A 28 -1.07 -4.60 9.44
CA PRO A 28 -0.19 -3.86 10.32
C PRO A 28 1.27 -4.31 10.17
N TYR A 29 2.21 -3.40 10.34
CA TYR A 29 3.66 -3.61 10.21
C TYR A 29 4.20 -4.85 10.95
N ASN A 30 3.56 -5.25 12.04
CA ASN A 30 3.93 -6.37 12.91
C ASN A 30 3.07 -7.63 12.71
N LYS A 31 2.24 -7.67 11.67
CA LYS A 31 1.31 -8.77 11.36
C LYS A 31 1.56 -9.36 9.98
N PHE A 32 2.85 -9.57 9.65
CA PHE A 32 3.18 -10.29 8.41
C PHE A 32 2.57 -11.70 8.44
N PRO A 33 1.86 -12.14 7.37
CA PRO A 33 1.20 -13.44 7.35
C PRO A 33 2.15 -14.61 7.55
N GLU A 34 1.71 -15.63 8.29
CA GLU A 34 2.45 -16.89 8.44
C GLU A 34 2.41 -17.74 7.16
N LYS A 35 1.26 -17.74 6.48
CA LYS A 35 1.09 -18.39 5.17
C LYS A 35 1.53 -17.41 4.07
N THR A 36 2.51 -17.82 3.31
CA THR A 36 3.19 -16.94 2.34
C THR A 36 3.14 -17.43 0.89
N ASP A 37 2.49 -18.56 0.63
CA ASP A 37 2.49 -19.23 -0.69
C ASP A 37 1.91 -18.36 -1.81
N ASP A 38 0.92 -17.52 -1.48
CA ASP A 38 0.25 -16.61 -2.42
C ASP A 38 0.88 -15.21 -2.47
N ILE A 39 1.87 -14.93 -1.62
CA ILE A 39 2.53 -13.62 -1.61
C ILE A 39 3.50 -13.51 -2.79
N ARG A 40 3.27 -12.52 -3.66
CA ARG A 40 4.12 -12.24 -4.83
C ARG A 40 5.09 -11.10 -4.59
N GLY A 41 4.76 -10.16 -3.70
CA GLY A 41 5.61 -9.03 -3.36
C GLY A 41 5.14 -8.33 -2.11
N VAL A 42 6.01 -7.48 -1.55
CA VAL A 42 5.76 -6.75 -0.32
C VAL A 42 6.06 -5.26 -0.52
N ILE A 43 5.14 -4.40 -0.08
CA ILE A 43 5.35 -2.96 -0.02
C ILE A 43 5.41 -2.53 1.43
N LEU A 44 6.43 -1.77 1.80
CA LEU A 44 6.55 -1.11 3.09
C LEU A 44 6.07 0.33 2.92
N SER A 45 5.02 0.73 3.63
CA SER A 45 4.45 2.07 3.51
C SER A 45 5.33 3.17 4.13
N GLY A 46 4.92 4.41 3.97
CA GLY A 46 5.42 5.53 4.75
C GLY A 46 5.00 5.45 6.22
N SER A 47 5.48 6.39 7.02
CA SER A 47 5.13 6.57 8.44
C SER A 47 5.24 8.04 8.83
N PRO A 48 4.50 8.52 9.84
CA PRO A 48 4.72 9.83 10.43
C PRO A 48 5.95 9.89 11.36
N PHE A 49 6.55 8.74 11.71
CA PHE A 49 7.68 8.65 12.63
C PHE A 49 9.02 8.79 11.92
N SER A 50 10.06 9.21 12.65
CA SER A 50 11.46 9.01 12.29
C SER A 50 11.89 7.59 12.62
N VAL A 51 12.86 7.03 11.89
CA VAL A 51 13.46 5.72 12.21
C VAL A 51 14.20 5.71 13.55
N TYR A 52 14.52 6.89 14.10
CA TYR A 52 15.14 7.08 15.41
C TYR A 52 14.15 7.29 16.55
N ASP A 53 12.87 7.42 16.25
CA ASP A 53 11.86 7.57 17.28
C ASP A 53 11.75 6.25 18.08
N PRO A 54 11.89 6.28 19.43
CA PRO A 54 11.77 5.08 20.26
C PRO A 54 10.41 4.36 20.12
N THR A 55 9.39 5.06 19.67
CA THR A 55 8.03 4.53 19.42
C THR A 55 7.79 4.19 17.96
N ALA A 56 8.80 4.33 17.09
CA ALA A 56 8.69 4.06 15.67
C ALA A 56 8.31 2.61 15.39
N PHE A 57 7.47 2.43 14.40
CA PHE A 57 7.04 1.10 13.96
C PHE A 57 8.17 0.41 13.21
N THR A 58 8.51 -0.80 13.62
CA THR A 58 9.58 -1.60 13.01
C THR A 58 9.13 -3.04 12.74
N THR A 59 9.76 -3.69 11.79
CA THR A 59 9.52 -5.10 11.46
C THR A 59 10.83 -5.84 11.20
N VAL A 60 10.77 -7.17 11.25
CA VAL A 60 11.94 -8.03 10.99
C VAL A 60 12.06 -8.24 9.48
N LEU A 61 12.89 -7.43 8.83
CA LEU A 61 13.07 -7.43 7.38
C LEU A 61 13.68 -8.73 6.84
N SER A 62 14.48 -9.46 7.63
CA SER A 62 15.07 -10.75 7.23
C SER A 62 14.01 -11.84 6.95
N ASN A 63 12.79 -11.69 7.44
CA ASN A 63 11.68 -12.59 7.12
C ASN A 63 11.05 -12.31 5.76
N ILE A 64 11.35 -11.17 5.14
CA ILE A 64 10.72 -10.62 3.94
C ILE A 64 11.74 -10.50 2.81
N ARG A 65 12.84 -9.80 3.05
CA ARG A 65 13.91 -9.58 2.07
C ARG A 65 14.58 -10.88 1.64
N GLY A 66 14.99 -10.94 0.39
CA GLY A 66 15.56 -12.15 -0.21
C GLY A 66 14.55 -13.25 -0.53
N LYS A 67 13.35 -13.21 0.08
CA LYS A 67 12.26 -14.17 -0.21
C LYS A 67 11.27 -13.60 -1.23
N PHE A 68 10.94 -12.32 -1.10
CA PHE A 68 9.99 -11.62 -1.95
C PHE A 68 10.64 -10.39 -2.60
N PRO A 69 10.13 -9.93 -3.74
CA PRO A 69 10.36 -8.56 -4.18
C PRO A 69 9.82 -7.58 -3.14
N VAL A 70 10.59 -6.53 -2.82
CA VAL A 70 10.23 -5.54 -1.81
C VAL A 70 10.35 -4.13 -2.37
N LEU A 71 9.35 -3.30 -2.11
CA LEU A 71 9.37 -1.86 -2.38
C LEU A 71 9.14 -1.10 -1.07
N GLY A 72 10.15 -0.38 -0.60
CA GLY A 72 10.00 0.57 0.51
C GLY A 72 9.64 1.96 -0.02
N ILE A 73 8.59 2.56 0.53
CA ILE A 73 8.13 3.91 0.19
C ILE A 73 8.40 4.83 1.38
N CYS A 74 9.10 5.93 1.17
CA CYS A 74 9.44 6.96 2.16
C CYS A 74 10.02 6.33 3.43
N TYR A 75 9.28 6.24 4.52
CA TYR A 75 9.71 5.58 5.76
C TYR A 75 10.16 4.13 5.54
N GLY A 76 9.44 3.35 4.72
CA GLY A 76 9.83 1.98 4.41
C GLY A 76 11.21 1.88 3.77
N ALA A 77 11.58 2.84 2.92
CA ALA A 77 12.93 2.95 2.37
C ALA A 77 13.96 3.35 3.43
N GLN A 78 13.64 4.32 4.26
CA GLN A 78 14.52 4.75 5.37
C GLN A 78 14.76 3.61 6.37
N LEU A 79 13.71 2.87 6.74
CA LEU A 79 13.81 1.74 7.66
C LEU A 79 14.74 0.66 7.14
N MET A 80 14.64 0.28 5.86
CA MET A 80 15.54 -0.70 5.25
C MET A 80 16.99 -0.22 5.25
N ALA A 81 17.23 1.03 4.86
CA ALA A 81 18.58 1.59 4.86
C ALA A 81 19.16 1.66 6.28
N HIS A 82 18.38 2.12 7.24
CA HIS A 82 18.80 2.25 8.65
C HIS A 82 19.13 0.89 9.29
N GLN A 83 18.28 -0.13 9.11
CA GLN A 83 18.52 -1.47 9.68
C GLN A 83 19.77 -2.16 9.13
N GLU A 84 20.22 -1.80 7.93
CA GLU A 84 21.43 -2.33 7.28
C GLU A 84 22.68 -1.45 7.51
N GLY A 85 22.57 -0.46 8.40
CA GLY A 85 23.70 0.40 8.79
C GLY A 85 23.90 1.64 7.93
N GLY A 86 22.96 1.98 7.08
CA GLY A 86 22.91 3.27 6.41
C GLY A 86 22.58 4.42 7.37
N LYS A 87 22.79 5.65 6.91
CA LYS A 87 22.46 6.84 7.69
C LYS A 87 21.20 7.49 7.16
N VAL A 88 20.31 7.82 8.10
CA VAL A 88 19.12 8.63 7.88
C VAL A 88 19.26 9.85 8.78
N GLU A 89 19.16 11.04 8.26
CA GLU A 89 19.35 12.27 9.01
C GLU A 89 18.20 13.23 8.76
N ALA A 90 17.92 14.08 9.75
CA ALA A 90 16.94 15.14 9.54
C ALA A 90 17.36 16.00 8.36
N ALA A 91 16.50 16.15 7.36
CA ALA A 91 16.76 17.00 6.22
C ALA A 91 16.99 18.45 6.69
N GLY A 92 18.02 19.10 6.16
CA GLY A 92 18.35 20.49 6.51
C GLY A 92 17.23 21.50 6.17
N SER A 93 16.39 21.15 5.21
CA SER A 93 15.06 21.74 4.95
C SER A 93 14.06 20.60 4.82
N ARG A 94 12.85 20.79 5.37
CA ARG A 94 11.78 19.80 5.19
C ARG A 94 11.41 19.73 3.71
N GLU A 95 11.64 18.57 3.10
CA GLU A 95 11.38 18.36 1.69
C GLU A 95 9.91 17.95 1.49
N TYR A 96 9.09 18.96 1.28
CA TYR A 96 7.67 18.80 1.00
C TYR A 96 7.33 19.44 -0.33
N GLY A 97 6.76 18.66 -1.25
CA GLY A 97 6.27 19.20 -2.50
C GLY A 97 6.78 18.49 -3.74
N ARG A 98 6.76 19.22 -4.84
CA ARG A 98 7.16 18.73 -6.15
C ARG A 98 8.68 18.79 -6.29
N ALA A 99 9.26 17.71 -6.77
CA ALA A 99 10.65 17.62 -7.22
C ALA A 99 10.69 16.91 -8.58
N ASN A 100 11.77 17.07 -9.32
CA ASN A 100 11.97 16.36 -10.57
C ASN A 100 13.16 15.41 -10.43
N LEU A 101 13.05 14.22 -11.00
CA LEU A 101 14.18 13.29 -11.09
C LEU A 101 15.25 13.89 -11.99
N SER A 102 16.45 14.10 -11.47
CA SER A 102 17.61 14.60 -12.22
C SER A 102 18.46 13.46 -12.80
N TYR A 103 18.49 12.33 -12.12
CA TYR A 103 19.23 11.13 -12.51
C TYR A 103 18.38 9.87 -12.29
N ILE A 104 18.49 8.94 -13.23
CA ILE A 104 17.95 7.57 -13.12
C ILE A 104 19.02 6.63 -13.66
N ALA A 105 19.33 5.55 -12.94
CA ALA A 105 20.31 4.55 -13.36
C ALA A 105 19.81 3.78 -14.61
N ASP A 106 20.66 3.67 -15.60
CA ASP A 106 20.34 2.98 -16.85
C ASP A 106 19.97 1.52 -16.58
N GLY A 107 18.91 1.06 -17.23
CA GLY A 107 18.48 -0.33 -17.21
C GLY A 107 17.86 -0.80 -15.88
N ASP A 108 17.55 0.11 -14.95
CA ASP A 108 16.85 -0.28 -13.73
C ASP A 108 15.40 -0.70 -14.03
N GLU A 109 15.03 -1.89 -13.53
CA GLU A 109 13.74 -2.51 -13.84
C GLU A 109 12.56 -1.74 -13.24
N LEU A 110 12.73 -1.15 -12.02
CA LEU A 110 11.68 -0.39 -11.36
C LEU A 110 11.39 0.92 -12.09
N PHE A 111 12.42 1.54 -12.67
CA PHE A 111 12.30 2.81 -13.39
C PHE A 111 12.17 2.65 -14.91
N LYS A 112 11.87 1.45 -15.39
CA LYS A 112 11.68 1.20 -16.83
C LYS A 112 10.59 2.10 -17.41
N GLY A 113 10.93 2.88 -18.43
CA GLY A 113 10.03 3.81 -19.12
C GLY A 113 9.83 5.15 -18.42
N ILE A 114 10.45 5.38 -17.26
CA ILE A 114 10.47 6.65 -16.55
C ILE A 114 11.73 7.41 -16.97
N SER A 115 11.59 8.69 -17.30
CA SER A 115 12.70 9.53 -17.77
C SER A 115 13.14 10.56 -16.72
N ALA A 116 14.38 10.99 -16.81
CA ALA A 116 14.83 12.18 -16.10
C ALA A 116 13.94 13.38 -16.45
N GLY A 117 13.67 14.24 -15.48
CA GLY A 117 12.67 15.31 -15.56
C GLY A 117 11.27 14.91 -15.09
N SER A 118 10.99 13.61 -14.88
CA SER A 118 9.70 13.19 -14.33
C SER A 118 9.45 13.78 -12.95
N GLN A 119 8.25 14.35 -12.75
CA GLN A 119 7.84 14.96 -11.49
C GLN A 119 7.47 13.89 -10.47
N ILE A 120 8.02 14.01 -9.27
CA ILE A 120 7.72 13.20 -8.10
C ILE A 120 7.23 14.07 -6.94
N TRP A 121 6.62 13.45 -5.93
CA TRP A 121 6.16 14.11 -4.72
C TRP A 121 6.97 13.67 -3.51
N MET A 122 7.65 14.62 -2.88
CA MET A 122 8.38 14.44 -1.63
C MET A 122 7.51 14.84 -0.45
N SER A 123 7.58 14.08 0.64
CA SER A 123 6.85 14.38 1.89
C SER A 123 7.57 13.73 3.07
N HIS A 124 8.75 14.23 3.41
CA HIS A 124 9.56 13.65 4.49
C HIS A 124 10.36 14.72 5.24
N GLY A 125 10.56 14.47 6.54
CA GLY A 125 11.42 15.28 7.41
C GLY A 125 12.84 14.73 7.55
N ASP A 126 13.04 13.44 7.24
CA ASP A 126 14.31 12.75 7.30
C ASP A 126 14.69 12.27 5.90
N SER A 127 15.99 12.30 5.57
CA SER A 127 16.53 11.85 4.29
C SER A 127 17.62 10.81 4.50
N ILE A 128 17.72 9.85 3.57
CA ILE A 128 18.84 8.90 3.55
C ILE A 128 20.06 9.66 3.04
N THR A 129 21.11 9.76 3.87
CA THR A 129 22.35 10.47 3.53
C THR A 129 23.50 9.53 3.20
N GLN A 130 23.43 8.27 3.63
CA GLN A 130 24.44 7.25 3.32
C GLN A 130 23.79 5.88 3.13
N LEU A 131 24.05 5.27 1.99
CA LEU A 131 23.65 3.89 1.71
C LEU A 131 24.61 2.87 2.33
N PRO A 132 24.09 1.70 2.78
CA PRO A 132 24.92 0.54 3.12
C PRO A 132 25.71 0.01 1.91
N GLU A 133 26.75 -0.80 2.14
CA GLU A 133 27.68 -1.30 1.11
C GLU A 133 26.98 -1.99 -0.08
N LYS A 134 25.94 -2.79 0.19
CA LYS A 134 25.20 -3.54 -0.85
C LYS A 134 24.09 -2.75 -1.55
N PHE A 135 23.97 -1.48 -1.23
CA PHE A 135 22.92 -0.63 -1.78
C PHE A 135 23.52 0.28 -2.85
N ARG A 136 22.90 0.35 -4.01
CA ARG A 136 23.29 1.29 -5.04
C ARG A 136 22.20 2.32 -5.30
N LYS A 137 22.63 3.55 -5.55
CA LYS A 137 21.72 4.63 -5.98
C LYS A 137 21.08 4.27 -7.32
N VAL A 138 19.76 4.50 -7.43
CA VAL A 138 18.99 4.31 -8.66
C VAL A 138 18.48 5.64 -9.19
N ALA A 139 18.07 6.58 -8.32
CA ALA A 139 17.60 7.88 -8.75
C ALA A 139 17.98 8.98 -7.76
N SER A 140 18.10 10.21 -8.28
CA SER A 140 18.28 11.44 -7.49
C SER A 140 17.38 12.56 -8.03
N THR A 141 17.22 13.61 -7.21
CA THR A 141 16.74 14.94 -7.63
C THR A 141 17.89 15.93 -7.52
N GLU A 142 17.64 17.23 -7.77
CA GLU A 142 18.64 18.27 -7.53
C GLU A 142 18.98 18.40 -6.05
N ASP A 143 17.99 18.25 -5.17
CA ASP A 143 18.11 18.47 -3.73
C ASP A 143 18.34 17.16 -2.96
N VAL A 144 17.85 16.00 -3.46
CA VAL A 144 17.92 14.70 -2.81
C VAL A 144 18.80 13.74 -3.60
N GLU A 145 20.03 13.53 -3.13
CA GLU A 145 21.01 12.65 -3.78
C GLU A 145 20.53 11.20 -3.82
N LEU A 146 19.80 10.73 -2.82
CA LEU A 146 19.34 9.35 -2.66
C LEU A 146 17.81 9.29 -2.71
N ALA A 147 17.22 9.72 -3.85
CA ALA A 147 15.78 9.64 -4.05
C ALA A 147 15.28 8.21 -4.26
N ALA A 148 16.11 7.31 -4.77
CA ALA A 148 15.83 5.88 -4.84
C ALA A 148 17.13 5.05 -4.84
N TYR A 149 17.01 3.82 -4.34
CA TYR A 149 18.09 2.83 -4.34
C TYR A 149 17.56 1.43 -4.63
N LYS A 150 18.49 0.53 -5.00
CA LYS A 150 18.28 -0.92 -5.13
C LYS A 150 19.28 -1.66 -4.23
N ILE A 151 18.87 -2.79 -3.66
CA ILE A 151 19.78 -3.70 -2.94
C ILE A 151 20.33 -4.71 -3.95
N GLU A 152 21.65 -4.79 -4.07
CA GLU A 152 22.33 -5.69 -4.99
C GLU A 152 22.11 -7.16 -4.61
N GLY A 153 21.85 -8.00 -5.60
CA GLY A 153 21.54 -9.41 -5.40
C GLY A 153 20.12 -9.70 -4.93
N GLU A 154 19.30 -8.67 -4.70
CA GLU A 154 17.90 -8.79 -4.30
C GLU A 154 16.97 -8.06 -5.26
N ARG A 155 15.68 -8.46 -5.26
CA ARG A 155 14.60 -7.71 -5.92
C ARG A 155 13.98 -6.71 -4.93
N THR A 156 14.83 -5.82 -4.39
CA THR A 156 14.46 -4.90 -3.31
C THR A 156 14.87 -3.49 -3.67
N TRP A 157 13.91 -2.57 -3.63
CA TRP A 157 14.07 -1.14 -3.89
C TRP A 157 13.53 -0.29 -2.75
N GLY A 158 14.10 0.88 -2.57
CA GLY A 158 13.57 1.94 -1.75
C GLY A 158 13.42 3.22 -2.56
N VAL A 159 12.27 3.88 -2.42
CA VAL A 159 12.02 5.21 -2.98
C VAL A 159 11.67 6.18 -1.86
N GLN A 160 12.29 7.37 -1.85
CA GLN A 160 12.07 8.38 -0.82
C GLN A 160 10.76 9.14 -1.06
N PHE A 161 10.29 9.18 -2.28
CA PHE A 161 9.06 9.84 -2.70
C PHE A 161 7.85 8.89 -2.68
N HIS A 162 6.67 9.46 -2.90
CA HIS A 162 5.39 8.77 -2.87
C HIS A 162 4.87 8.48 -4.29
N PRO A 163 5.04 7.27 -4.83
CA PRO A 163 4.54 6.91 -6.16
C PRO A 163 3.01 6.80 -6.22
N GLU A 164 2.36 6.59 -5.07
CA GLU A 164 0.92 6.40 -4.98
C GLU A 164 0.11 7.69 -5.13
N VAL A 165 0.72 8.87 -4.90
CA VAL A 165 -0.01 10.13 -4.93
C VAL A 165 -0.10 10.69 -6.35
N PHE A 166 -1.16 11.45 -6.62
CA PHE A 166 -1.44 12.04 -7.94
C PHE A 166 -0.31 12.93 -8.47
N HIS A 167 0.43 13.59 -7.57
CA HIS A 167 1.49 14.52 -7.94
C HIS A 167 2.78 13.84 -8.44
N THR A 168 2.93 12.52 -8.26
CA THR A 168 3.98 11.73 -8.90
C THR A 168 3.46 11.24 -10.24
N LEU A 169 3.87 11.91 -11.34
CA LEU A 169 3.25 11.74 -12.66
C LEU A 169 3.41 10.32 -13.20
N ASP A 170 4.59 9.72 -13.07
CA ASP A 170 4.87 8.35 -13.50
C ASP A 170 4.75 7.33 -12.35
N GLY A 171 4.07 7.70 -11.25
CA GLY A 171 3.93 6.83 -10.08
C GLY A 171 3.18 5.53 -10.39
N MET A 172 2.15 5.59 -11.22
CA MET A 172 1.42 4.40 -11.68
C MET A 172 2.31 3.46 -12.50
N LEU A 173 3.16 4.01 -13.36
CA LEU A 173 4.12 3.22 -14.15
C LEU A 173 5.17 2.55 -13.24
N LEU A 174 5.66 3.26 -12.22
CA LEU A 174 6.59 2.70 -11.24
C LEU A 174 5.96 1.52 -10.48
N LEU A 175 4.73 1.69 -9.99
CA LEU A 175 3.99 0.61 -9.31
C LEU A 175 3.70 -0.55 -10.27
N GLU A 176 3.38 -0.26 -11.53
CA GLU A 176 3.21 -1.27 -12.57
C GLU A 176 4.47 -2.08 -12.83
N ASN A 177 5.63 -1.40 -12.91
CA ASN A 177 6.93 -2.06 -13.03
C ASN A 177 7.21 -2.96 -11.82
N PHE A 178 6.89 -2.50 -10.60
CA PHE A 178 7.03 -3.33 -9.41
C PHE A 178 6.15 -4.58 -9.46
N LEU A 179 4.88 -4.47 -9.87
CA LEU A 179 4.00 -5.63 -10.06
C LEU A 179 4.55 -6.62 -11.12
N ASN A 180 5.16 -6.12 -12.19
CA ASN A 180 5.84 -6.96 -13.19
C ASN A 180 7.04 -7.70 -12.58
N ILE A 181 7.85 -7.03 -11.77
CA ILE A 181 8.97 -7.65 -11.03
C ILE A 181 8.46 -8.74 -10.07
N CYS A 182 7.29 -8.55 -9.47
CA CYS A 182 6.64 -9.53 -8.61
C CYS A 182 6.05 -10.73 -9.40
N GLY A 183 5.90 -10.64 -10.71
CA GLY A 183 5.24 -11.64 -11.53
C GLY A 183 3.73 -11.74 -11.26
N CYS A 184 3.10 -10.62 -10.94
CA CYS A 184 1.68 -10.50 -10.68
C CYS A 184 0.84 -10.75 -11.94
N LYS A 185 -0.31 -11.43 -11.79
CA LYS A 185 -1.17 -11.83 -12.92
C LYS A 185 -2.09 -10.72 -13.41
N ARG A 186 -2.41 -9.73 -12.55
CA ARG A 186 -3.32 -8.61 -12.82
C ARG A 186 -4.71 -9.06 -13.31
N ASP A 187 -5.25 -10.06 -12.67
CA ASP A 187 -6.56 -10.64 -12.99
C ASP A 187 -7.65 -10.24 -11.98
N TRP A 188 -7.31 -9.40 -11.01
CA TRP A 188 -8.27 -8.88 -10.06
C TRP A 188 -9.23 -7.86 -10.68
N SER A 189 -10.50 -8.00 -10.35
CA SER A 189 -11.53 -7.00 -10.65
C SER A 189 -12.54 -6.94 -9.50
N PRO A 190 -13.28 -5.83 -9.32
CA PRO A 190 -14.37 -5.77 -8.35
C PRO A 190 -15.40 -6.87 -8.55
N ALA A 191 -15.68 -7.26 -9.78
CA ALA A 191 -16.62 -8.33 -10.10
C ALA A 191 -16.10 -9.69 -9.63
N SER A 192 -14.85 -10.05 -9.96
CA SER A 192 -14.24 -11.30 -9.51
C SER A 192 -14.12 -11.35 -7.98
N PHE A 193 -13.81 -10.23 -7.33
CA PHE A 193 -13.79 -10.13 -5.87
C PHE A 193 -15.17 -10.41 -5.25
N ILE A 194 -16.25 -9.85 -5.83
CA ILE A 194 -17.62 -10.10 -5.36
C ILE A 194 -17.97 -11.59 -5.46
N GLU A 195 -17.66 -12.22 -6.60
CA GLU A 195 -17.95 -13.64 -6.82
C GLU A 195 -17.20 -14.54 -5.83
N THR A 196 -15.90 -14.27 -5.64
CA THR A 196 -15.07 -15.02 -4.67
C THR A 196 -15.58 -14.82 -3.25
N THR A 197 -15.81 -13.58 -2.81
CA THR A 197 -16.29 -13.28 -1.46
C THR A 197 -17.65 -13.91 -1.19
N VAL A 198 -18.57 -13.86 -2.14
CA VAL A 198 -19.90 -14.50 -2.00
C VAL A 198 -19.74 -16.02 -1.86
N SER A 199 -18.84 -16.64 -2.64
CA SER A 199 -18.57 -18.09 -2.55
C SER A 199 -17.98 -18.48 -1.19
N GLU A 200 -17.01 -17.72 -0.70
CA GLU A 200 -16.38 -17.92 0.61
C GLU A 200 -17.39 -17.75 1.76
N LEU A 201 -18.16 -16.67 1.75
CA LEU A 201 -19.23 -16.45 2.73
C LEU A 201 -20.25 -17.56 2.74
N LYS A 202 -20.65 -18.06 1.56
CA LYS A 202 -21.57 -19.18 1.44
C LYS A 202 -20.99 -20.47 2.02
N ALA A 203 -19.70 -20.74 1.79
CA ALA A 203 -19.01 -21.91 2.33
C ALA A 203 -18.85 -21.81 3.85
N GLN A 204 -18.54 -20.62 4.38
CA GLN A 204 -18.33 -20.37 5.79
C GLN A 204 -19.63 -20.40 6.60
N LEU A 205 -20.68 -19.77 6.09
CA LEU A 205 -21.93 -19.57 6.82
C LEU A 205 -22.93 -20.73 6.61
N GLY A 206 -22.88 -21.41 5.47
CA GLY A 206 -23.78 -22.52 5.16
C GLY A 206 -25.25 -22.12 5.33
N ASN A 207 -25.92 -22.72 6.31
CA ASN A 207 -27.33 -22.49 6.66
C ASN A 207 -27.51 -21.58 7.89
N ASP A 208 -26.44 -20.97 8.39
CA ASP A 208 -26.51 -20.09 9.56
C ASP A 208 -27.36 -18.84 9.29
N LYS A 209 -28.00 -18.35 10.34
CA LYS A 209 -28.72 -17.07 10.33
C LYS A 209 -27.79 -15.97 10.78
N VAL A 210 -27.74 -14.91 10.01
CA VAL A 210 -26.89 -13.74 10.25
C VAL A 210 -27.74 -12.53 10.54
N VAL A 211 -27.34 -11.75 11.55
CA VAL A 211 -27.92 -10.44 11.85
C VAL A 211 -26.88 -9.36 11.53
N LEU A 212 -27.25 -8.38 10.74
CA LEU A 212 -26.41 -7.26 10.36
C LEU A 212 -27.03 -5.92 10.81
N GLY A 213 -26.30 -5.13 11.61
CA GLY A 213 -26.65 -3.74 11.89
C GLY A 213 -26.32 -2.86 10.68
N LEU A 214 -27.33 -2.19 10.11
CA LEU A 214 -27.12 -1.21 9.05
C LEU A 214 -26.90 0.18 9.67
N SER A 215 -25.88 0.88 9.21
CA SER A 215 -25.59 2.26 9.62
C SER A 215 -26.08 3.30 8.60
N GLY A 216 -26.60 2.86 7.43
CA GLY A 216 -26.89 3.75 6.30
C GLY A 216 -25.65 4.15 5.50
N GLY A 217 -24.45 3.75 5.93
CA GLY A 217 -23.19 4.00 5.23
C GLY A 217 -22.87 2.96 4.16
N VAL A 218 -21.94 3.29 3.27
CA VAL A 218 -21.54 2.43 2.13
C VAL A 218 -21.06 1.05 2.60
N ASP A 219 -20.25 0.97 3.66
CA ASP A 219 -19.65 -0.29 4.11
C ASP A 219 -20.70 -1.29 4.57
N SER A 220 -21.68 -0.85 5.40
CA SER A 220 -22.76 -1.71 5.87
C SER A 220 -23.69 -2.14 4.74
N SER A 221 -23.93 -1.26 3.77
CA SER A 221 -24.75 -1.58 2.59
C SER A 221 -24.06 -2.60 1.69
N VAL A 222 -22.76 -2.44 1.44
CA VAL A 222 -21.97 -3.43 0.69
C VAL A 222 -21.96 -4.79 1.41
N ALA A 223 -21.77 -4.80 2.73
CA ALA A 223 -21.82 -6.03 3.53
C ALA A 223 -23.20 -6.69 3.44
N ALA A 224 -24.30 -5.92 3.49
CA ALA A 224 -25.65 -6.44 3.34
C ALA A 224 -25.87 -7.10 1.98
N VAL A 225 -25.43 -6.47 0.90
CA VAL A 225 -25.57 -7.02 -0.46
C VAL A 225 -24.76 -8.30 -0.64
N LEU A 226 -23.51 -8.35 -0.17
CA LEU A 226 -22.66 -9.54 -0.25
C LEU A 226 -23.24 -10.70 0.55
N LEU A 227 -23.67 -10.46 1.79
CA LEU A 227 -24.32 -11.46 2.64
C LEU A 227 -25.64 -11.94 2.05
N ASN A 228 -26.46 -11.03 1.53
CA ASN A 228 -27.72 -11.42 0.89
C ASN A 228 -27.49 -12.30 -0.35
N LYS A 229 -26.47 -12.00 -1.17
CA LYS A 229 -26.07 -12.87 -2.29
C LYS A 229 -25.59 -14.25 -1.84
N ALA A 230 -24.94 -14.34 -0.67
CA ALA A 230 -24.40 -15.57 -0.14
C ALA A 230 -25.47 -16.46 0.53
N ILE A 231 -26.29 -15.90 1.42
CA ILE A 231 -27.20 -16.65 2.31
C ILE A 231 -28.69 -16.28 2.15
N GLY A 232 -29.02 -15.29 1.33
CA GLY A 232 -30.40 -14.91 1.01
C GLY A 232 -31.24 -14.62 2.25
N LYS A 233 -32.34 -15.37 2.42
CA LYS A 233 -33.32 -15.17 3.51
C LYS A 233 -32.78 -15.46 4.92
N ASN A 234 -31.59 -16.00 5.04
CA ASN A 234 -30.96 -16.20 6.35
C ASN A 234 -30.29 -14.91 6.88
N LEU A 235 -30.27 -13.84 6.10
CA LEU A 235 -29.83 -12.52 6.54
C LEU A 235 -31.01 -11.72 7.11
N THR A 236 -30.83 -11.16 8.30
CA THR A 236 -31.72 -10.17 8.91
C THR A 236 -30.94 -8.86 9.07
N CYS A 237 -31.36 -7.80 8.38
CA CYS A 237 -30.79 -6.48 8.55
C CYS A 237 -31.60 -5.67 9.58
N ILE A 238 -30.92 -5.02 10.51
CA ILE A 238 -31.53 -4.13 11.52
C ILE A 238 -30.99 -2.72 11.27
N PHE A 239 -31.89 -1.81 10.94
CA PHE A 239 -31.60 -0.38 10.84
C PHE A 239 -32.33 0.36 11.97
N VAL A 240 -31.61 1.20 12.71
CA VAL A 240 -32.15 1.90 13.88
C VAL A 240 -32.29 3.38 13.56
N ASP A 241 -33.52 3.89 13.58
CA ASP A 241 -33.78 5.32 13.59
C ASP A 241 -33.62 5.85 15.02
N HIS A 242 -32.50 6.54 15.25
CA HIS A 242 -32.19 7.17 16.55
C HIS A 242 -32.48 8.69 16.56
N GLY A 243 -33.18 9.21 15.54
CA GLY A 243 -33.57 10.61 15.43
C GLY A 243 -32.45 11.58 15.00
N LEU A 244 -31.23 11.08 14.72
CA LEU A 244 -30.08 11.88 14.27
C LEU A 244 -29.62 11.51 12.85
N LEU A 245 -30.48 10.83 12.10
CA LEU A 245 -30.22 10.46 10.72
C LEU A 245 -30.24 11.69 9.81
N ARG A 246 -29.59 11.57 8.65
CA ARG A 246 -29.66 12.60 7.60
C ARG A 246 -31.09 12.70 7.07
N LYS A 247 -31.42 13.85 6.48
CA LYS A 247 -32.74 14.08 5.90
C LYS A 247 -33.07 12.98 4.88
N ASN A 248 -34.20 12.29 5.08
CA ASN A 248 -34.72 11.20 4.24
C ASN A 248 -33.82 9.92 4.20
N GLU A 249 -32.83 9.78 5.10
CA GLU A 249 -31.92 8.63 5.12
C GLU A 249 -32.68 7.34 5.48
N PHE A 250 -33.59 7.42 6.44
CA PHE A 250 -34.41 6.29 6.86
C PHE A 250 -35.25 5.71 5.70
N GLU A 251 -35.98 6.57 4.98
CA GLU A 251 -36.81 6.18 3.85
C GLU A 251 -35.97 5.64 2.68
N THR A 252 -34.74 6.14 2.51
CA THR A 252 -33.84 5.69 1.46
C THR A 252 -33.32 4.29 1.76
N VAL A 253 -32.83 4.05 2.98
CA VAL A 253 -32.30 2.73 3.38
C VAL A 253 -33.38 1.64 3.38
N LEU A 254 -34.64 1.99 3.63
CA LEU A 254 -35.75 1.02 3.58
C LEU A 254 -36.17 0.64 2.16
N LYS A 255 -35.81 1.44 1.14
CA LYS A 255 -36.16 1.18 -0.27
C LYS A 255 -35.09 0.38 -1.00
N ASP A 256 -33.85 0.47 -0.57
CA ASP A 256 -32.70 -0.20 -1.13
C ASP A 256 -32.58 -1.65 -0.59
#